data_a3039ca5c2a302ab1a6adb9feb533623
#
_entry.id   a3039ca5c2a302ab1a6adb9feb533623
#
_cell.length_a   1.000
_cell.length_b   1.000
_cell.length_c   1.000
_cell.angle_alpha   90.00
_cell.angle_beta   90.00
_cell.angle_gamma   90.00
#
_symmetry.space_group_name_H-M   'P 1'
#
loop_
_entity.id
_entity.type
_entity.pdbx_description
1 polymer ?
#
loop_
_entity_poly.entity_id
_entity_poly.type
_entity_poly.pdbx_seq_one_letter_code
_entity_poly.pdbx_strand_id
1 'polypeptide(L)'
;MLAELPESDASGEIAQIYADVRRLCAVPYVSSMQRHLATRAGWLEWAWSSIGPVFHDGRAQEISWRLAEKLPIRTLDPIPTASLRLWNVDKRDEESIGAVCETFIRASPTNLIFSGILRRLLAGERPGKTTASEIVTEWVPPKPTSNTPPLVAIEALENNTRTALMTFSTTINDTPFVPGLYRMLANWPGLLAHLATVLAPRLSDPETIGACNDLAQAIDEAAAELLTTLPPLADTPHLPPASDFPAVLAAVETYRKTSPQMVIYSTLIHDALAG
;
A
#
# COMPACT_ATOMS: atom_id res chain seq x y z
N MET A 1 10.42 7.45 -12.17
CA MET A 1 10.02 6.52 -11.08
C MET A 1 11.07 6.60 -9.99
N LEU A 2 10.69 6.59 -8.72
CA LEU A 2 11.68 6.57 -7.62
C LEU A 2 12.44 5.23 -7.65
N ALA A 3 13.75 5.28 -7.32
CA ALA A 3 14.54 4.05 -7.22
C ALA A 3 14.01 3.15 -6.10
N GLU A 4 14.05 1.85 -6.29
CA GLU A 4 13.59 0.83 -5.34
C GLU A 4 14.61 -0.30 -5.28
N LEU A 5 14.88 -0.84 -4.08
CA LEU A 5 15.68 -2.05 -3.92
C LEU A 5 14.76 -3.27 -4.12
N PRO A 6 14.98 -4.09 -5.18
CA PRO A 6 14.21 -5.32 -5.38
C PRO A 6 14.32 -6.26 -4.19
N GLU A 7 13.27 -7.04 -3.93
CA GLU A 7 13.28 -8.01 -2.83
C GLU A 7 14.33 -9.11 -3.02
N SER A 8 14.61 -9.48 -4.29
CA SER A 8 15.67 -10.43 -4.65
C SER A 8 17.07 -9.96 -4.30
N ASP A 9 17.28 -8.66 -4.23
CA ASP A 9 18.60 -8.03 -4.04
C ASP A 9 18.81 -7.61 -2.58
N ALA A 10 17.77 -7.73 -1.76
CA ALA A 10 17.84 -7.43 -0.33
C ALA A 10 18.66 -8.47 0.42
N SER A 11 19.51 -8.03 1.32
CA SER A 11 20.36 -8.88 2.15
C SER A 11 20.44 -8.34 3.59
N GLY A 12 20.97 -9.14 4.51
CA GLY A 12 21.18 -8.74 5.90
C GLY A 12 19.90 -8.25 6.60
N GLU A 13 19.98 -7.14 7.31
CA GLU A 13 18.88 -6.56 8.07
C GLU A 13 17.71 -6.12 7.17
N ILE A 14 17.99 -5.58 5.98
CA ILE A 14 16.94 -5.18 5.03
C ILE A 14 16.09 -6.40 4.61
N ALA A 15 16.72 -7.54 4.34
CA ALA A 15 15.99 -8.77 4.01
C ALA A 15 15.11 -9.26 5.16
N GLN A 16 15.57 -9.10 6.42
CA GLN A 16 14.78 -9.42 7.62
C GLN A 16 13.58 -8.48 7.76
N ILE A 17 13.78 -7.17 7.59
CA ILE A 17 12.69 -6.19 7.62
C ILE A 17 11.66 -6.50 6.52
N TYR A 18 12.10 -6.84 5.32
CA TYR A 18 11.21 -7.23 4.23
C TYR A 18 10.39 -8.48 4.57
N ALA A 19 11.01 -9.46 5.22
CA ALA A 19 10.31 -10.66 5.70
C ALA A 19 9.27 -10.31 6.78
N ASP A 20 9.61 -9.43 7.72
CA ASP A 20 8.71 -8.96 8.75
C ASP A 20 7.52 -8.17 8.16
N VAL A 21 7.75 -7.27 7.22
CA VAL A 21 6.68 -6.51 6.55
C VAL A 21 5.71 -7.48 5.87
N ARG A 22 6.20 -8.47 5.10
CA ARG A 22 5.33 -9.46 4.47
C ARG A 22 4.52 -10.26 5.48
N ARG A 23 5.18 -10.74 6.52
CA ARG A 23 4.56 -11.54 7.58
C ARG A 23 3.51 -10.74 8.34
N LEU A 24 3.88 -9.55 8.84
CA LEU A 24 3.04 -8.73 9.70
C LEU A 24 1.87 -8.09 8.95
N CYS A 25 2.07 -7.65 7.71
CA CYS A 25 0.97 -7.14 6.89
C CYS A 25 0.18 -8.25 6.17
N ALA A 26 0.57 -9.51 6.33
CA ALA A 26 -0.05 -10.68 5.71
C ALA A 26 -0.19 -10.56 4.17
N VAL A 27 0.87 -10.09 3.50
CA VAL A 27 0.94 -9.85 2.06
C VAL A 27 2.16 -10.52 1.42
N PRO A 28 2.13 -10.84 0.11
CA PRO A 28 3.21 -11.60 -0.52
C PRO A 28 4.39 -10.74 -0.97
N TYR A 29 4.32 -9.41 -0.87
CA TYR A 29 5.38 -8.51 -1.35
C TYR A 29 5.60 -7.31 -0.42
N VAL A 30 6.72 -6.62 -0.61
CA VAL A 30 7.06 -5.39 0.10
C VAL A 30 6.70 -4.18 -0.77
N SER A 31 6.05 -3.18 -0.20
CA SER A 31 5.60 -2.01 -0.96
C SER A 31 6.76 -1.16 -1.47
N SER A 32 6.50 -0.41 -2.54
CA SER A 32 7.46 0.50 -3.16
C SER A 32 8.07 1.50 -2.19
N MET A 33 7.33 1.95 -1.18
CA MET A 33 7.83 2.90 -0.20
C MET A 33 8.97 2.30 0.65
N GLN A 34 8.79 1.12 1.23
CA GLN A 34 9.84 0.45 2.00
C GLN A 34 11.04 0.09 1.10
N ARG A 35 10.78 -0.37 -0.12
CA ARG A 35 11.83 -0.66 -1.10
C ARG A 35 12.59 0.61 -1.52
N HIS A 36 11.92 1.76 -1.58
CA HIS A 36 12.59 3.04 -1.82
C HIS A 36 13.45 3.46 -0.62
N LEU A 37 12.95 3.36 0.61
CA LEU A 37 13.74 3.67 1.80
C LEU A 37 15.00 2.81 1.87
N ALA A 38 14.92 1.54 1.48
CA ALA A 38 16.06 0.63 1.44
C ALA A 38 17.15 0.99 0.42
N THR A 39 16.89 1.90 -0.52
CA THR A 39 17.95 2.41 -1.42
C THR A 39 18.90 3.39 -0.75
N ARG A 40 18.60 3.83 0.46
CA ARG A 40 19.39 4.78 1.25
C ARG A 40 19.87 4.10 2.53
N ALA A 41 21.17 4.04 2.72
CA ALA A 41 21.77 3.35 3.86
C ALA A 41 21.18 3.82 5.20
N GLY A 42 20.71 2.88 6.01
CA GLY A 42 20.19 3.11 7.36
C GLY A 42 18.75 3.66 7.42
N TRP A 43 18.15 4.07 6.30
CA TRP A 43 16.84 4.70 6.32
C TRP A 43 15.71 3.75 6.64
N LEU A 44 15.69 2.58 6.01
CA LEU A 44 14.65 1.58 6.30
C LEU A 44 14.83 1.00 7.70
N GLU A 45 16.07 0.72 8.08
CA GLU A 45 16.43 0.17 9.39
C GLU A 45 16.02 1.13 10.51
N TRP A 46 16.34 2.43 10.37
CA TRP A 46 15.90 3.45 11.34
C TRP A 46 14.38 3.58 11.39
N ALA A 47 13.72 3.66 10.24
CA ALA A 47 12.27 3.78 10.19
C ALA A 47 11.60 2.55 10.82
N TRP A 48 12.11 1.33 10.53
CA TRP A 48 11.54 0.10 11.06
C TRP A 48 11.81 -0.06 12.56
N SER A 49 13.00 0.27 13.04
CA SER A 49 13.28 0.24 14.48
C SER A 49 12.41 1.22 15.27
N SER A 50 12.09 2.36 14.66
CA SER A 50 11.26 3.40 15.29
C SER A 50 9.76 3.07 15.27
N ILE A 51 9.25 2.53 14.16
CA ILE A 51 7.82 2.35 13.89
C ILE A 51 7.38 0.90 14.08
N GLY A 52 8.29 -0.05 13.87
CA GLY A 52 8.02 -1.49 13.93
C GLY A 52 7.28 -1.99 15.16
N PRO A 53 7.51 -1.44 16.38
CA PRO A 53 6.78 -1.90 17.57
C PRO A 53 5.25 -1.93 17.41
N VAL A 54 4.60 -0.95 16.76
CA VAL A 54 3.16 -0.96 16.53
C VAL A 54 2.72 -1.91 15.43
N PHE A 55 3.65 -2.43 14.63
CA PHE A 55 3.41 -3.51 13.68
C PHE A 55 3.58 -4.88 14.31
N HIS A 56 4.55 -5.03 15.21
CA HIS A 56 4.81 -6.29 15.90
C HIS A 56 3.69 -6.65 16.87
N ASP A 57 3.06 -5.67 17.49
CA ASP A 57 1.93 -5.87 18.40
C ASP A 57 0.55 -5.84 17.69
N GLY A 58 0.50 -5.64 16.38
CA GLY A 58 -0.69 -5.70 15.55
C GLY A 58 -1.55 -4.44 15.52
N ARG A 59 -1.29 -3.43 16.37
CA ARG A 59 -2.12 -2.22 16.45
C ARG A 59 -2.21 -1.46 15.13
N ALA A 60 -1.10 -1.35 14.39
CA ALA A 60 -1.09 -0.68 13.09
C ALA A 60 -2.01 -1.36 12.09
N GLN A 61 -2.00 -2.69 12.04
CA GLN A 61 -2.82 -3.49 11.14
C GLN A 61 -4.29 -3.45 11.54
N GLU A 62 -4.61 -3.75 12.80
CA GLU A 62 -5.99 -3.79 13.28
C GLU A 62 -6.71 -2.45 13.11
N ILE A 63 -6.05 -1.34 13.44
CA ILE A 63 -6.63 -0.02 13.29
C ILE A 63 -6.83 0.33 11.81
N SER A 64 -5.79 0.15 10.98
CA SER A 64 -5.85 0.54 9.58
C SER A 64 -6.83 -0.31 8.76
N TRP A 65 -6.88 -1.61 9.00
CA TRP A 65 -7.83 -2.51 8.33
C TRP A 65 -9.27 -2.21 8.73
N ARG A 66 -9.53 -1.98 10.03
CA ARG A 66 -10.87 -1.58 10.51
C ARG A 66 -11.35 -0.25 9.90
N LEU A 67 -10.46 0.72 9.72
CA LEU A 67 -10.78 1.98 9.05
C LEU A 67 -11.07 1.76 7.55
N ALA A 68 -10.37 0.82 6.92
CA ALA A 68 -10.57 0.47 5.52
C ALA A 68 -11.83 -0.37 5.24
N GLU A 69 -12.38 -1.07 6.23
CA GLU A 69 -13.60 -1.89 6.08
C GLU A 69 -14.88 -1.06 5.88
N LYS A 70 -14.93 0.17 6.39
CA LYS A 70 -16.15 0.99 6.46
C LYS A 70 -16.09 2.18 5.51
N LEU A 71 -15.91 1.91 4.23
CA LEU A 71 -15.84 2.96 3.22
C LEU A 71 -17.25 3.30 2.72
N PRO A 72 -17.72 4.54 2.86
CA PRO A 72 -19.03 4.99 2.34
C PRO A 72 -18.94 5.24 0.83
N ILE A 73 -18.71 4.17 0.04
CA ILE A 73 -18.58 4.25 -1.41
C ILE A 73 -19.68 3.43 -2.10
N ARG A 74 -20.17 3.97 -3.20
CA ARG A 74 -21.09 3.24 -4.06
C ARG A 74 -20.36 2.08 -4.72
N THR A 75 -20.86 0.86 -4.54
CA THR A 75 -20.32 -0.37 -5.14
C THR A 75 -20.37 -0.33 -6.67
N LEU A 76 -19.58 -1.18 -7.31
CA LEU A 76 -19.72 -1.50 -8.73
C LEU A 76 -20.82 -2.56 -8.90
N ASP A 77 -21.39 -2.62 -10.09
CA ASP A 77 -22.26 -3.74 -10.45
C ASP A 77 -21.44 -5.05 -10.48
N PRO A 78 -22.00 -6.19 -10.02
CA PRO A 78 -21.33 -7.46 -10.10
C PRO A 78 -20.87 -7.81 -11.51
N ILE A 79 -19.68 -8.36 -11.64
CA ILE A 79 -19.12 -8.77 -12.93
C ILE A 79 -19.64 -10.18 -13.26
N PRO A 80 -20.49 -10.36 -14.30
CA PRO A 80 -21.02 -11.68 -14.62
C PRO A 80 -19.88 -12.64 -15.01
N THR A 81 -19.95 -13.87 -14.49
CA THR A 81 -18.99 -14.94 -14.83
C THR A 81 -18.87 -15.14 -16.34
N ALA A 82 -19.98 -15.01 -17.11
CA ALA A 82 -19.96 -15.10 -18.56
C ALA A 82 -19.06 -14.01 -19.20
N SER A 83 -19.08 -12.79 -18.66
CA SER A 83 -18.21 -11.70 -19.12
C SER A 83 -16.75 -12.01 -18.86
N LEU A 84 -16.43 -12.54 -17.67
CA LEU A 84 -15.07 -12.96 -17.35
C LEU A 84 -14.54 -14.00 -18.33
N ARG A 85 -15.36 -15.01 -18.67
CA ARG A 85 -14.98 -16.05 -19.66
C ARG A 85 -14.76 -15.47 -21.07
N LEU A 86 -15.57 -14.49 -21.49
CA LEU A 86 -15.35 -13.79 -22.77
C LEU A 86 -14.05 -12.99 -22.79
N TRP A 87 -13.58 -12.54 -21.65
CA TRP A 87 -12.28 -11.85 -21.48
C TRP A 87 -11.12 -12.82 -21.26
N ASN A 88 -11.31 -14.13 -21.41
CA ASN A 88 -10.35 -15.19 -21.13
C ASN A 88 -9.85 -15.20 -19.66
N VAL A 89 -10.68 -14.77 -18.72
CA VAL A 89 -10.45 -14.89 -17.29
C VAL A 89 -11.10 -16.19 -16.82
N ASP A 90 -10.32 -17.18 -16.46
CA ASP A 90 -10.79 -18.45 -15.91
C ASP A 90 -10.95 -18.37 -14.39
N LYS A 91 -11.33 -19.49 -13.73
CA LYS A 91 -11.51 -19.53 -12.29
C LYS A 91 -10.22 -19.29 -11.52
N ARG A 92 -9.08 -19.75 -12.03
CA ARG A 92 -7.77 -19.55 -11.41
C ARG A 92 -7.35 -18.08 -11.53
N ASP A 93 -7.69 -17.45 -12.65
CA ASP A 93 -7.47 -16.03 -12.84
C ASP A 93 -8.34 -15.20 -11.88
N GLU A 94 -9.61 -15.57 -11.67
CA GLU A 94 -10.47 -14.91 -10.68
C GLU A 94 -9.85 -14.96 -9.27
N GLU A 95 -9.34 -16.13 -8.86
CA GLU A 95 -8.64 -16.29 -7.59
C GLU A 95 -7.37 -15.41 -7.52
N SER A 96 -6.64 -15.31 -8.63
CA SER A 96 -5.43 -14.46 -8.71
C SER A 96 -5.77 -12.97 -8.66
N ILE A 97 -6.85 -12.54 -9.34
CA ILE A 97 -7.33 -11.16 -9.31
C ILE A 97 -7.83 -10.81 -7.89
N GLY A 98 -8.58 -11.72 -7.27
CA GLY A 98 -9.00 -11.58 -5.86
C GLY A 98 -7.80 -11.39 -4.93
N ALA A 99 -6.74 -12.21 -5.10
CA ALA A 99 -5.52 -12.10 -4.31
C ALA A 99 -4.79 -10.76 -4.53
N VAL A 100 -4.79 -10.22 -5.76
CA VAL A 100 -4.28 -8.87 -6.04
C VAL A 100 -5.07 -7.84 -5.24
N CYS A 101 -6.39 -7.87 -5.32
CA CYS A 101 -7.25 -6.92 -4.59
C CYS A 101 -7.04 -7.01 -3.07
N GLU A 102 -7.11 -8.21 -2.49
CA GLU A 102 -6.87 -8.42 -1.06
C GLU A 102 -5.50 -7.91 -0.62
N THR A 103 -4.47 -8.09 -1.44
CA THR A 103 -3.13 -7.62 -1.15
C THR A 103 -3.09 -6.09 -1.02
N PHE A 104 -3.75 -5.35 -1.90
CA PHE A 104 -3.82 -3.89 -1.79
C PHE A 104 -4.74 -3.42 -0.67
N ILE A 105 -5.83 -4.12 -0.39
CA ILE A 105 -6.73 -3.86 0.75
C ILE A 105 -5.96 -3.98 2.08
N ARG A 106 -5.01 -4.90 2.20
CA ARG A 106 -4.18 -5.08 3.40
C ARG A 106 -2.96 -4.15 3.44
N ALA A 107 -2.21 -4.07 2.34
CA ALA A 107 -0.94 -3.34 2.31
C ALA A 107 -1.13 -1.82 2.32
N SER A 108 -2.12 -1.29 1.60
CA SER A 108 -2.23 0.15 1.41
C SER A 108 -2.57 0.90 2.69
N PRO A 109 -3.53 0.46 3.54
CA PRO A 109 -3.83 1.16 4.78
C PRO A 109 -2.70 1.03 5.82
N THR A 110 -2.01 -0.12 5.90
CA THR A 110 -0.85 -0.27 6.78
C THR A 110 0.32 0.61 6.34
N ASN A 111 0.52 0.78 5.02
CA ASN A 111 1.52 1.72 4.50
C ASN A 111 1.16 3.17 4.79
N LEU A 112 -0.11 3.53 4.82
CA LEU A 112 -0.55 4.86 5.25
C LEU A 112 -0.23 5.12 6.74
N ILE A 113 -0.42 4.13 7.63
CA ILE A 113 0.03 4.24 9.04
C ILE A 113 1.54 4.42 9.10
N PHE A 114 2.32 3.54 8.46
CA PHE A 114 3.78 3.63 8.45
C PHE A 114 4.26 5.00 7.99
N SER A 115 3.77 5.46 6.84
CA SER A 115 4.14 6.76 6.28
C SER A 115 3.62 7.94 7.10
N GLY A 116 2.46 7.82 7.75
CA GLY A 116 1.90 8.82 8.64
C GLY A 116 2.77 9.04 9.88
N ILE A 117 3.26 7.96 10.49
CA ILE A 117 4.19 8.04 11.62
C ILE A 117 5.55 8.57 11.13
N LEU A 118 6.08 8.02 10.01
CA LEU A 118 7.38 8.43 9.48
C LEU A 118 7.45 9.94 9.20
N ARG A 119 6.45 10.50 8.52
CA ARG A 119 6.46 11.95 8.22
C ARG A 119 6.42 12.81 9.49
N ARG A 120 5.73 12.37 10.55
CA ARG A 120 5.68 13.06 11.84
C ARG A 120 7.04 13.03 12.54
N LEU A 121 7.71 11.88 12.52
CA LEU A 121 9.09 11.77 13.02
C LEU A 121 10.04 12.70 12.27
N LEU A 122 9.91 12.79 10.93
CA LEU A 122 10.70 13.70 10.09
C LEU A 122 10.39 15.17 10.36
N ALA A 123 9.13 15.48 10.72
CA ALA A 123 8.72 16.82 11.15
C ALA A 123 9.20 17.19 12.56
N GLY A 124 9.87 16.29 13.26
CA GLY A 124 10.39 16.52 14.61
C GLY A 124 9.44 16.13 15.74
N GLU A 125 8.27 15.56 15.44
CA GLU A 125 7.42 14.95 16.47
C GLU A 125 8.14 13.74 17.09
N ARG A 126 7.84 13.44 18.33
CA ARG A 126 8.51 12.36 19.07
C ARG A 126 7.48 11.51 19.81
N PRO A 127 7.78 10.23 20.03
CA PRO A 127 6.97 9.35 20.86
C PRO A 127 6.70 9.94 22.24
N GLY A 128 5.61 9.54 22.85
CA GLY A 128 5.28 9.91 24.21
C GLY A 128 6.34 9.41 25.20
N LYS A 129 6.34 9.95 26.43
CA LYS A 129 7.24 9.51 27.49
C LYS A 129 6.80 8.20 28.18
N THR A 130 5.86 7.49 27.62
CA THR A 130 5.32 6.27 28.21
C THR A 130 6.38 5.19 28.16
N THR A 131 6.88 4.83 29.32
CA THR A 131 7.71 3.63 29.48
C THR A 131 6.88 2.43 29.02
N ALA A 132 7.32 1.78 27.96
CA ALA A 132 6.73 0.53 27.49
C ALA A 132 6.84 -0.52 28.60
N SER A 133 5.80 -0.67 29.39
CA SER A 133 5.70 -1.65 30.48
C SER A 133 4.42 -2.45 30.41
N GLU A 134 3.82 -2.59 29.24
CA GLU A 134 2.78 -3.59 29.07
C GLU A 134 3.33 -4.68 28.16
N ILE A 135 3.25 -5.90 28.67
CA ILE A 135 3.61 -7.12 27.98
C ILE A 135 2.88 -7.12 26.64
N VAL A 136 3.64 -6.89 25.59
CA VAL A 136 3.12 -7.01 24.23
C VAL A 136 2.72 -8.47 24.06
N THR A 137 1.43 -8.72 24.04
CA THR A 137 0.90 -10.02 23.63
C THR A 137 1.38 -10.24 22.21
N GLU A 138 2.07 -11.34 21.94
CA GLU A 138 2.55 -11.65 20.59
C GLU A 138 1.35 -11.71 19.65
N TRP A 139 1.24 -10.71 18.78
CA TRP A 139 0.17 -10.65 17.80
C TRP A 139 0.43 -11.65 16.67
N VAL A 140 -0.59 -12.45 16.36
CA VAL A 140 -0.51 -13.44 15.30
C VAL A 140 -1.20 -12.87 14.06
N PRO A 141 -0.44 -12.56 12.99
CA PRO A 141 -1.02 -12.07 11.75
C PRO A 141 -1.94 -13.12 11.10
N PRO A 142 -2.96 -12.69 10.35
CA PRO A 142 -3.78 -13.60 9.57
C PRO A 142 -2.94 -14.33 8.50
N LYS A 143 -3.51 -15.36 7.90
CA LYS A 143 -2.87 -16.06 6.78
C LYS A 143 -2.55 -15.05 5.65
N PRO A 144 -1.35 -15.09 5.07
CA PRO A 144 -0.99 -14.24 3.95
C PRO A 144 -1.91 -14.45 2.74
N THR A 145 -2.14 -13.40 1.97
CA THR A 145 -2.77 -13.53 0.64
C THR A 145 -1.90 -14.41 -0.27
N SER A 146 -2.51 -14.99 -1.29
CA SER A 146 -1.79 -15.77 -2.30
C SER A 146 -0.80 -14.88 -3.07
N ASN A 147 0.17 -15.51 -3.73
CA ASN A 147 1.11 -14.79 -4.58
C ASN A 147 0.38 -14.01 -5.68
N THR A 148 0.81 -12.79 -5.89
CA THR A 148 0.28 -11.93 -6.95
C THR A 148 1.08 -12.13 -8.25
N PRO A 149 0.47 -11.87 -9.42
CA PRO A 149 1.19 -11.85 -10.67
C PRO A 149 2.24 -10.72 -10.68
N PRO A 150 3.25 -10.81 -11.56
CA PRO A 150 4.26 -9.77 -11.66
C PRO A 150 3.66 -8.44 -12.14
N LEU A 151 4.31 -7.35 -11.77
CA LEU A 151 4.03 -6.03 -12.34
C LEU A 151 4.42 -6.03 -13.83
N VAL A 152 3.46 -5.77 -14.70
CA VAL A 152 3.75 -5.67 -16.12
C VAL A 152 4.54 -4.38 -16.42
N ALA A 153 5.58 -4.49 -17.24
CA ALA A 153 6.30 -3.34 -17.77
C ALA A 153 5.42 -2.64 -18.82
N ILE A 154 5.18 -1.35 -18.64
CA ILE A 154 4.25 -0.58 -19.50
C ILE A 154 4.71 -0.61 -20.97
N GLU A 155 6.01 -0.60 -21.18
CA GLU A 155 6.64 -0.62 -22.50
C GLU A 155 6.44 -1.95 -23.23
N ALA A 156 6.23 -3.04 -22.49
CA ALA A 156 6.01 -4.38 -23.04
C ALA A 156 4.55 -4.66 -23.43
N LEU A 157 3.62 -3.77 -23.06
CA LEU A 157 2.20 -3.94 -23.35
C LEU A 157 1.88 -3.63 -24.81
N GLU A 158 0.93 -4.40 -25.37
CA GLU A 158 0.28 -4.05 -26.62
C GLU A 158 -0.43 -2.69 -26.53
N ASN A 159 -0.55 -1.99 -27.66
CA ASN A 159 -1.06 -0.62 -27.70
C ASN A 159 -2.44 -0.46 -27.04
N ASN A 160 -3.38 -1.38 -27.30
CA ASN A 160 -4.74 -1.30 -26.75
C ASN A 160 -4.73 -1.49 -25.21
N THR A 161 -3.98 -2.47 -24.73
CA THR A 161 -3.83 -2.71 -23.29
C THR A 161 -3.13 -1.54 -22.59
N ARG A 162 -2.11 -0.98 -23.23
CA ARG A 162 -1.42 0.22 -22.75
C ARG A 162 -2.37 1.41 -22.67
N THR A 163 -3.20 1.62 -23.70
CA THR A 163 -4.19 2.71 -23.72
C THR A 163 -5.19 2.55 -22.56
N ALA A 164 -5.73 1.34 -22.36
CA ALA A 164 -6.62 1.06 -21.22
C ALA A 164 -5.92 1.29 -19.86
N LEU A 165 -4.66 0.84 -19.71
CA LEU A 165 -3.89 1.04 -18.50
C LEU A 165 -3.64 2.52 -18.20
N MET A 166 -3.34 3.32 -19.21
CA MET A 166 -3.04 4.74 -19.05
C MET A 166 -4.25 5.58 -18.61
N THR A 167 -5.48 5.06 -18.71
CA THR A 167 -6.66 5.74 -18.12
C THR A 167 -6.58 5.84 -16.60
N PHE A 168 -5.79 4.98 -15.96
CA PHE A 168 -5.53 4.97 -14.50
C PHE A 168 -4.25 5.73 -14.12
N SER A 169 -3.61 6.40 -15.07
CA SER A 169 -2.40 7.17 -14.76
C SER A 169 -2.74 8.41 -13.95
N THR A 170 -1.87 8.75 -13.03
CA THR A 170 -1.83 10.04 -12.36
C THR A 170 -0.50 10.73 -12.63
N THR A 171 -0.38 11.99 -12.26
CA THR A 171 0.88 12.72 -12.40
C THR A 171 1.55 12.87 -11.04
N ILE A 172 2.78 12.42 -10.94
CA ILE A 172 3.62 12.60 -9.76
C ILE A 172 4.91 13.29 -10.19
N ASN A 173 5.16 14.49 -9.64
CA ASN A 173 6.31 15.33 -10.00
C ASN A 173 6.44 15.49 -11.53
N ASP A 174 5.35 15.89 -12.17
CA ASP A 174 5.22 16.09 -13.63
C ASP A 174 5.52 14.84 -14.49
N THR A 175 5.57 13.67 -13.87
CA THR A 175 5.79 12.40 -14.58
C THR A 175 4.54 11.52 -14.47
N PRO A 176 4.08 10.91 -15.59
CA PRO A 176 3.01 9.93 -15.54
C PRO A 176 3.39 8.75 -14.63
N PHE A 177 2.47 8.39 -13.75
CA PHE A 177 2.62 7.28 -12.83
C PHE A 177 1.38 6.39 -12.86
N VAL A 178 1.57 5.09 -13.00
CA VAL A 178 0.50 4.10 -12.94
C VAL A 178 0.70 3.25 -11.69
N PRO A 179 -0.26 3.28 -10.75
CA PRO A 179 -0.19 2.47 -9.53
C PRO A 179 -0.07 0.97 -9.79
N GLY A 180 0.59 0.27 -8.87
CA GLY A 180 0.88 -1.16 -8.97
C GLY A 180 -0.34 -2.05 -9.17
N LEU A 181 -1.47 -1.72 -8.54
CA LEU A 181 -2.74 -2.42 -8.71
C LEU A 181 -3.07 -2.61 -10.20
N TYR A 182 -3.14 -1.52 -10.94
CA TYR A 182 -3.53 -1.56 -12.35
C TYR A 182 -2.48 -2.23 -13.24
N ARG A 183 -1.20 -2.12 -12.87
CA ARG A 183 -0.12 -2.82 -13.57
C ARG A 183 -0.17 -4.34 -13.36
N MET A 184 -0.61 -4.82 -12.20
CA MET A 184 -0.88 -6.24 -11.96
C MET A 184 -2.14 -6.69 -12.73
N LEU A 185 -3.21 -5.87 -12.73
CA LEU A 185 -4.43 -6.16 -13.47
C LEU A 185 -4.25 -6.14 -14.99
N ALA A 186 -3.19 -5.53 -15.51
CA ALA A 186 -2.84 -5.55 -16.94
C ALA A 186 -2.43 -6.95 -17.45
N ASN A 187 -2.24 -7.93 -16.56
CA ASN A 187 -2.12 -9.35 -16.94
C ASN A 187 -3.43 -9.91 -17.54
N TRP A 188 -4.58 -9.22 -17.33
CA TRP A 188 -5.90 -9.59 -17.87
C TRP A 188 -6.49 -8.44 -18.71
N PRO A 189 -6.06 -8.29 -19.98
CA PRO A 189 -6.40 -7.12 -20.81
C PRO A 189 -7.90 -6.87 -20.98
N GLY A 190 -8.71 -7.92 -21.11
CA GLY A 190 -10.16 -7.80 -21.24
C GLY A 190 -10.83 -7.25 -19.97
N LEU A 191 -10.43 -7.75 -18.78
CA LEU A 191 -10.88 -7.21 -17.51
C LEU A 191 -10.40 -5.76 -17.34
N LEU A 192 -9.13 -5.46 -17.64
CA LEU A 192 -8.59 -4.11 -17.54
C LEU A 192 -9.37 -3.12 -18.41
N ALA A 193 -9.72 -3.50 -19.63
CA ALA A 193 -10.54 -2.68 -20.53
C ALA A 193 -11.93 -2.40 -19.95
N HIS A 194 -12.57 -3.41 -19.34
CA HIS A 194 -13.84 -3.21 -18.63
C HIS A 194 -13.66 -2.23 -17.45
N LEU A 195 -12.66 -2.47 -16.60
CA LEU A 195 -12.37 -1.59 -15.47
C LEU A 195 -12.07 -0.15 -15.90
N ALA A 196 -11.41 0.06 -17.04
CA ALA A 196 -11.20 1.38 -17.61
C ALA A 196 -12.52 2.12 -17.92
N THR A 197 -13.60 1.41 -18.22
CA THR A 197 -14.91 2.03 -18.46
C THR A 197 -15.69 2.30 -17.18
N VAL A 198 -15.56 1.46 -16.15
CA VAL A 198 -16.39 1.56 -14.93
C VAL A 198 -15.67 2.24 -13.76
N LEU A 199 -14.33 2.13 -13.67
CA LEU A 199 -13.55 2.74 -12.59
C LEU A 199 -12.91 4.07 -12.98
N ALA A 200 -12.44 4.26 -14.21
CA ALA A 200 -11.77 5.49 -14.59
C ALA A 200 -12.63 6.75 -14.36
N PRO A 201 -13.96 6.74 -14.63
CA PRO A 201 -14.82 7.87 -14.27
C PRO A 201 -14.82 8.18 -12.77
N ARG A 202 -14.60 7.18 -11.90
CA ARG A 202 -14.54 7.36 -10.45
C ARG A 202 -13.31 8.15 -9.98
N LEU A 203 -12.26 8.22 -10.78
CA LEU A 203 -11.05 8.99 -10.47
C LEU A 203 -11.32 10.50 -10.32
N SER A 204 -12.36 11.00 -10.99
CA SER A 204 -12.80 12.40 -10.91
C SER A 204 -14.14 12.59 -10.20
N ASP A 205 -14.74 11.51 -9.69
CA ASP A 205 -16.01 11.55 -8.98
C ASP A 205 -15.84 12.16 -7.57
N PRO A 206 -16.57 13.24 -7.23
CA PRO A 206 -16.42 13.91 -5.93
C PRO A 206 -16.67 13.00 -4.72
N GLU A 207 -17.62 12.05 -4.81
CA GLU A 207 -17.93 11.11 -3.74
C GLU A 207 -16.72 10.17 -3.48
N THR A 208 -16.14 9.63 -4.55
CA THR A 208 -14.97 8.75 -4.45
C THR A 208 -13.74 9.51 -3.95
N ILE A 209 -13.53 10.74 -4.41
CA ILE A 209 -12.45 11.61 -3.92
C ILE A 209 -12.66 11.94 -2.45
N GLY A 210 -13.89 12.26 -2.05
CA GLY A 210 -14.26 12.48 -0.65
C GLY A 210 -13.91 11.29 0.23
N ALA A 211 -14.34 10.09 -0.16
CA ALA A 211 -14.03 8.85 0.56
C ALA A 211 -12.52 8.57 0.68
N CYS A 212 -11.74 8.86 -0.38
CA CYS A 212 -10.28 8.76 -0.32
C CYS A 212 -9.67 9.73 0.71
N ASN A 213 -10.16 10.97 0.75
CA ASN A 213 -9.68 11.98 1.68
C ASN A 213 -10.04 11.62 3.12
N ASP A 214 -11.28 11.19 3.36
CA ASP A 214 -11.77 10.79 4.68
C ASP A 214 -10.96 9.59 5.22
N LEU A 215 -10.70 8.58 4.39
CA LEU A 215 -9.85 7.46 4.75
C LEU A 215 -8.42 7.91 5.07
N ALA A 216 -7.83 8.77 4.23
CA ALA A 216 -6.48 9.29 4.42
C ALA A 216 -6.38 10.08 5.74
N GLN A 217 -7.38 10.89 6.05
CA GLN A 217 -7.45 11.66 7.29
C GLN A 217 -7.60 10.75 8.51
N ALA A 218 -8.54 9.82 8.49
CA ALA A 218 -8.78 8.90 9.61
C ALA A 218 -7.53 8.06 9.93
N ILE A 219 -6.82 7.57 8.90
CA ILE A 219 -5.57 6.84 9.09
C ILE A 219 -4.45 7.78 9.59
N ASP A 220 -4.42 9.03 9.16
CA ASP A 220 -3.42 9.98 9.63
C ASP A 220 -3.62 10.36 11.11
N GLU A 221 -4.86 10.49 11.55
CA GLU A 221 -5.22 10.68 12.96
C GLU A 221 -4.80 9.45 13.79
N ALA A 222 -5.10 8.24 13.31
CA ALA A 222 -4.66 7.00 13.95
C ALA A 222 -3.12 6.88 14.01
N ALA A 223 -2.40 7.32 12.98
CA ALA A 223 -0.94 7.36 12.97
C ALA A 223 -0.39 8.34 14.03
N ALA A 224 -1.05 9.48 14.24
CA ALA A 224 -0.70 10.44 15.30
C ALA A 224 -0.87 9.82 16.70
N GLU A 225 -1.98 9.13 16.93
CA GLU A 225 -2.24 8.43 18.20
C GLU A 225 -1.22 7.32 18.43
N LEU A 226 -0.96 6.49 17.43
CA LEU A 226 0.04 5.41 17.54
C LEU A 226 1.44 5.94 17.83
N LEU A 227 1.84 7.07 17.25
CA LEU A 227 3.12 7.71 17.53
C LEU A 227 3.28 7.99 19.04
N THR A 228 2.22 8.44 19.73
CA THR A 228 2.29 8.73 21.17
C THR A 228 2.53 7.49 22.03
N THR A 229 2.20 6.32 21.53
CA THR A 229 2.31 5.03 22.22
C THR A 229 3.58 4.25 21.89
N LEU A 230 4.37 4.74 20.94
CA LEU A 230 5.67 4.14 20.61
C LEU A 230 6.65 4.33 21.79
N PRO A 231 7.58 3.38 21.99
CA PRO A 231 8.66 3.58 22.93
C PRO A 231 9.50 4.80 22.51
N PRO A 232 10.17 5.48 23.48
CA PRO A 232 11.14 6.51 23.15
C PRO A 232 12.09 6.00 22.08
N LEU A 233 12.41 6.84 21.10
CA LEU A 233 13.41 6.47 20.10
C LEU A 233 14.70 6.12 20.86
N ALA A 234 15.10 4.87 20.77
CA ALA A 234 16.37 4.45 21.32
C ALA A 234 17.47 5.31 20.70
N ASP A 235 18.56 5.52 21.43
CA ASP A 235 19.79 6.05 20.84
C ASP A 235 20.26 5.08 19.76
N THR A 236 19.57 5.12 18.62
CA THR A 236 19.89 4.26 17.48
C THR A 236 21.18 4.79 16.88
N PRO A 237 22.20 3.94 16.72
CA PRO A 237 23.50 4.37 16.18
C PRO A 237 23.40 4.90 14.75
N HIS A 238 22.22 4.91 14.16
CA HIS A 238 21.98 5.16 12.75
C HIS A 238 20.85 6.18 12.50
N LEU A 239 20.83 7.31 13.22
CA LEU A 239 19.94 8.39 12.80
C LEU A 239 20.35 8.81 11.38
N PRO A 240 19.45 8.73 10.38
CA PRO A 240 19.78 9.12 9.02
C PRO A 240 20.20 10.58 8.95
N PRO A 241 21.06 10.96 7.97
CA PRO A 241 21.49 12.33 7.81
C PRO A 241 20.32 13.30 7.63
N ALA A 242 20.27 14.37 8.41
CA ALA A 242 19.19 15.37 8.30
C ALA A 242 19.12 16.02 6.90
N SER A 243 20.22 16.02 6.17
CA SER A 243 20.28 16.48 4.77
C SER A 243 19.35 15.71 3.83
N ASP A 244 19.02 14.45 4.15
CA ASP A 244 18.17 13.59 3.34
C ASP A 244 16.68 13.76 3.65
N PHE A 245 16.34 14.35 4.80
CA PHE A 245 14.95 14.48 5.27
C PHE A 245 14.01 15.09 4.21
N PRO A 246 14.32 16.19 3.54
CA PRO A 246 13.44 16.77 2.52
C PRO A 246 13.15 15.81 1.36
N ALA A 247 14.17 15.09 0.88
CA ALA A 247 14.03 14.17 -0.24
C ALA A 247 13.21 12.93 0.15
N VAL A 248 13.44 12.40 1.36
CA VAL A 248 12.68 11.26 1.87
C VAL A 248 11.22 11.64 2.17
N LEU A 249 10.99 12.81 2.75
CA LEU A 249 9.64 13.33 2.98
C LEU A 249 8.87 13.49 1.66
N ALA A 250 9.50 14.05 0.64
CA ALA A 250 8.88 14.20 -0.68
C ALA A 250 8.52 12.83 -1.32
N ALA A 251 9.38 11.82 -1.14
CA ALA A 251 9.10 10.46 -1.60
C ALA A 251 7.93 9.84 -0.83
N VAL A 252 7.91 9.97 0.50
CA VAL A 252 6.84 9.48 1.37
C VAL A 252 5.50 10.11 0.96
N GLU A 253 5.44 11.42 0.79
CA GLU A 253 4.22 12.12 0.36
C GLU A 253 3.77 11.69 -1.05
N THR A 254 4.71 11.36 -1.93
CA THR A 254 4.42 10.80 -3.25
C THR A 254 3.66 9.48 -3.16
N TYR A 255 4.14 8.53 -2.35
CA TYR A 255 3.48 7.24 -2.16
C TYR A 255 2.13 7.37 -1.44
N ARG A 256 2.00 8.34 -0.54
CA ARG A 256 0.73 8.58 0.18
C ARG A 256 -0.41 9.05 -0.73
N LYS A 257 -0.13 9.77 -1.81
CA LYS A 257 -1.16 10.32 -2.72
C LYS A 257 -2.07 9.26 -3.33
N THR A 258 -1.52 8.09 -3.67
CA THR A 258 -2.27 7.03 -4.37
C THR A 258 -2.77 5.92 -3.44
N SER A 259 -2.24 5.81 -2.22
CA SER A 259 -2.57 4.71 -1.32
C SER A 259 -4.06 4.62 -0.93
N PRO A 260 -4.79 5.73 -0.63
CA PRO A 260 -6.22 5.65 -0.33
C PRO A 260 -7.03 5.13 -1.53
N GLN A 261 -6.67 5.54 -2.75
CA GLN A 261 -7.30 5.04 -3.97
C GLN A 261 -7.07 3.53 -4.13
N MET A 262 -5.88 3.04 -3.78
CA MET A 262 -5.60 1.60 -3.89
C MET A 262 -6.50 0.79 -2.95
N VAL A 263 -6.78 1.27 -1.74
CA VAL A 263 -7.74 0.62 -0.85
C VAL A 263 -9.13 0.59 -1.50
N ILE A 264 -9.64 1.76 -1.88
CA ILE A 264 -11.02 1.92 -2.39
C ILE A 264 -11.23 1.11 -3.65
N TYR A 265 -10.34 1.25 -4.64
CA TYR A 265 -10.55 0.55 -5.91
C TYR A 265 -10.31 -0.95 -5.83
N SER A 266 -9.40 -1.41 -4.97
CA SER A 266 -9.25 -2.85 -4.73
C SER A 266 -10.49 -3.44 -4.07
N THR A 267 -11.11 -2.72 -3.12
CA THR A 267 -12.39 -3.14 -2.51
C THR A 267 -13.50 -3.19 -3.55
N LEU A 268 -13.66 -2.15 -4.36
CA LEU A 268 -14.68 -2.12 -5.42
C LEU A 268 -14.55 -3.26 -6.42
N ILE A 269 -13.32 -3.56 -6.86
CA ILE A 269 -13.07 -4.67 -7.79
C ILE A 269 -13.33 -6.02 -7.12
N HIS A 270 -12.84 -6.20 -5.89
CA HIS A 270 -13.01 -7.42 -5.12
C HIS A 270 -14.49 -7.77 -4.94
N ASP A 271 -15.29 -6.79 -4.51
CA ASP A 271 -16.72 -6.98 -4.27
C ASP A 271 -17.48 -7.26 -5.57
N ALA A 272 -17.12 -6.61 -6.67
CA ALA A 272 -17.73 -6.86 -7.98
C ALA A 272 -17.42 -8.26 -8.55
N LEU A 273 -16.31 -8.88 -8.13
CA LEU A 273 -15.97 -10.27 -8.50
C LEU A 273 -16.67 -11.30 -7.62
N ALA A 274 -16.99 -10.95 -6.36
CA ALA A 274 -17.61 -11.86 -5.40
C ALA A 274 -19.14 -11.99 -5.55
N GLY A 275 -19.79 -11.05 -6.24
CA GLY A 275 -21.24 -11.01 -6.49
C GLY A 275 -21.61 -11.81 -7.72
#